data_64871a6592521d180be6aefd9cc3320b
#
_entry.id   64871a6592521d180be6aefd9cc3320b
#
_cell.length_a   1.000
_cell.length_b   1.000
_cell.length_c   1.000
_cell.angle_alpha   90.00
_cell.angle_beta   90.00
_cell.angle_gamma   90.00
#
_symmetry.space_group_name_H-M   'P 1'
#
loop_
_entity.id
_entity.type
_entity.pdbx_description
1 polymer ?
#
loop_
_entity_poly.entity_id
_entity_poly.type
_entity_poly.pdbx_seq_one_letter_code
_entity_poly.pdbx_strand_id
1 'polypeptide(L)'
;IYLTIDSDLQKATYRLAEKQIAGIITSKLINGKGHGTKGKDAKGILISIYDVYDAIIQNSIVDVSHFNTSNATSLEKSVYQTFSRTKKSAINRVKKELRVNNKKNGKQLSETTDGYLDYIFSMLKTNQILNTSTMDTTDTMYNKYVNNKISLSQLLVYGIKNNWINLDNLEIDNNYYSSEEVFQKLVSYIVDEIQDDSKFDKKVYHSMVDSGVLSGREICLLLYDQKVLKKKTSTYQKLQAGMISPYSF
;
A
#
# COMPACT_ATOMS: atom_id res chain seq x y z
N ILE A 1 -36.38 -28.95 14.36
CA ILE A 1 -35.76 -28.72 15.70
C ILE A 1 -35.81 -27.22 15.93
N TYR A 2 -36.61 -26.79 16.92
CA TYR A 2 -36.64 -25.39 17.35
C TYR A 2 -35.54 -25.23 18.43
N LEU A 3 -34.58 -24.32 18.18
CA LEU A 3 -33.57 -23.96 19.16
C LEU A 3 -34.11 -22.79 20.00
N THR A 4 -33.94 -22.86 21.30
CA THR A 4 -34.34 -21.80 22.27
C THR A 4 -33.39 -20.59 22.24
N ILE A 5 -32.57 -20.45 21.19
CA ILE A 5 -31.61 -19.36 21.08
C ILE A 5 -32.27 -18.20 20.32
N ASP A 6 -32.36 -17.06 21.00
CA ASP A 6 -32.77 -15.81 20.41
C ASP A 6 -31.69 -15.31 19.41
N SER A 7 -32.05 -15.28 18.13
CA SER A 7 -31.12 -14.90 17.06
C SER A 7 -30.63 -13.45 17.15
N ASP A 8 -31.44 -12.56 17.74
CA ASP A 8 -31.09 -11.15 17.83
C ASP A 8 -30.18 -10.92 19.05
N LEU A 9 -30.42 -11.65 20.15
CA LEU A 9 -29.50 -11.69 21.28
C LEU A 9 -28.15 -12.27 20.87
N GLN A 10 -28.14 -13.34 20.09
CA GLN A 10 -26.91 -13.94 19.58
C GLN A 10 -26.12 -12.96 18.70
N LYS A 11 -26.76 -12.25 17.77
CA LYS A 11 -26.16 -11.22 16.94
C LYS A 11 -25.61 -10.04 17.77
N ALA A 12 -26.38 -9.59 18.76
CA ALA A 12 -25.96 -8.51 19.66
C ALA A 12 -24.72 -8.90 20.47
N THR A 13 -24.74 -10.11 21.04
CA THR A 13 -23.61 -10.67 21.81
C THR A 13 -22.35 -10.79 20.94
N TYR A 14 -22.51 -11.28 19.69
CA TYR A 14 -21.43 -11.39 18.74
C TYR A 14 -20.80 -10.02 18.42
N ARG A 15 -21.63 -9.00 18.12
CA ARG A 15 -21.14 -7.63 17.88
C ARG A 15 -20.44 -7.01 19.08
N LEU A 16 -20.93 -7.29 20.27
CA LEU A 16 -20.28 -6.83 21.51
C LEU A 16 -18.92 -7.51 21.70
N ALA A 17 -18.83 -8.81 21.45
CA ALA A 17 -17.57 -9.56 21.50
C ALA A 17 -16.55 -9.02 20.49
N GLU A 18 -16.96 -8.79 19.24
CA GLU A 18 -16.09 -8.20 18.21
C GLU A 18 -15.52 -6.85 18.66
N LYS A 19 -16.37 -5.95 19.15
CA LYS A 19 -15.94 -4.64 19.66
C LYS A 19 -15.00 -4.75 20.85
N GLN A 20 -15.26 -5.68 21.75
CA GLN A 20 -14.44 -5.87 22.95
C GLN A 20 -13.06 -6.41 22.58
N ILE A 21 -12.99 -7.39 21.68
CA ILE A 21 -11.73 -7.95 21.21
C ILE A 21 -10.92 -6.89 20.41
N ALA A 22 -11.58 -6.14 19.52
CA ALA A 22 -10.94 -5.02 18.83
C ALA A 22 -10.38 -3.99 19.84
N GLY A 23 -11.10 -3.73 20.94
CA GLY A 23 -10.63 -2.87 22.02
C GLY A 23 -9.39 -3.42 22.73
N ILE A 24 -9.38 -4.72 23.03
CA ILE A 24 -8.26 -5.41 23.68
C ILE A 24 -7.03 -5.38 22.77
N ILE A 25 -7.16 -5.76 21.51
CA ILE A 25 -6.06 -5.71 20.54
C ILE A 25 -5.53 -4.27 20.43
N THR A 26 -6.42 -3.29 20.28
CA THR A 26 -6.05 -1.87 20.18
C THR A 26 -5.28 -1.39 21.42
N SER A 27 -5.64 -1.86 22.61
CA SER A 27 -4.91 -1.50 23.84
C SER A 27 -3.48 -2.04 23.90
N LYS A 28 -3.18 -3.04 23.07
CA LYS A 28 -1.85 -3.66 22.95
C LYS A 28 -1.06 -3.14 21.76
N LEU A 29 -1.68 -2.37 20.87
CA LEU A 29 -1.01 -1.82 19.71
C LEU A 29 -0.03 -0.73 20.12
N ILE A 30 1.14 -0.78 19.51
CA ILE A 30 2.15 0.28 19.56
C ILE A 30 2.35 0.85 18.17
N ASN A 31 2.52 2.16 18.10
CA ASN A 31 2.87 2.84 16.87
C ASN A 31 4.39 2.74 16.65
N GLY A 32 4.83 1.59 16.14
CA GLY A 32 6.26 1.33 15.91
C GLY A 32 6.47 0.10 15.05
N LYS A 33 7.61 0.06 14.37
CA LYS A 33 8.01 -1.04 13.46
C LYS A 33 8.45 -2.31 14.19
N GLY A 34 8.73 -2.22 15.48
CA GLY A 34 9.13 -3.36 16.29
C GLY A 34 7.98 -3.88 17.13
N HIS A 35 7.81 -5.19 17.17
CA HIS A 35 6.97 -5.87 18.12
C HIS A 35 7.83 -6.51 19.21
N GLY A 36 7.26 -6.71 20.38
CA GLY A 36 7.99 -7.35 21.47
C GLY A 36 7.09 -7.67 22.64
N THR A 37 7.45 -8.69 23.38
CA THR A 37 6.86 -8.98 24.67
C THR A 37 7.68 -8.32 25.77
N LYS A 38 7.03 -7.50 26.58
CA LYS A 38 7.60 -7.07 27.87
C LYS A 38 7.10 -8.03 28.94
N GLY A 39 7.94 -8.97 29.35
CA GLY A 39 7.58 -9.94 30.37
C GLY A 39 7.04 -11.26 29.83
N LYS A 40 6.68 -12.16 30.77
CA LYS A 40 6.26 -13.54 30.49
C LYS A 40 4.74 -13.74 30.47
N ASP A 41 3.96 -12.71 30.73
CA ASP A 41 2.51 -12.78 30.81
C ASP A 41 1.83 -12.02 29.66
N ALA A 42 0.54 -12.32 29.44
CA ALA A 42 -0.26 -11.70 28.39
C ALA A 42 -0.40 -10.17 28.54
N LYS A 43 -0.19 -9.61 29.74
CA LYS A 43 -0.26 -8.18 29.97
C LYS A 43 0.92 -7.43 29.37
N GLY A 44 2.07 -8.11 29.21
CA GLY A 44 3.28 -7.58 28.61
C GLY A 44 3.34 -7.66 27.10
N ILE A 45 2.36 -8.28 26.43
CA ILE A 45 2.33 -8.39 24.97
C ILE A 45 2.10 -7.02 24.34
N LEU A 46 2.96 -6.65 23.40
CA LEU A 46 2.84 -5.47 22.55
C LEU A 46 2.79 -5.91 21.09
N ILE A 47 1.86 -5.34 20.32
CA ILE A 47 1.63 -5.67 18.91
C ILE A 47 1.95 -4.43 18.08
N SER A 48 2.81 -4.58 17.07
CA SER A 48 3.06 -3.49 16.13
C SER A 48 1.80 -3.22 15.28
N ILE A 49 1.47 -1.96 15.08
CA ILE A 49 0.40 -1.57 14.14
C ILE A 49 0.68 -2.10 12.74
N TYR A 50 1.94 -2.25 12.36
CA TYR A 50 2.34 -2.79 11.06
C TYR A 50 2.04 -4.29 10.94
N ASP A 51 2.20 -5.07 12.01
CA ASP A 51 1.82 -6.48 12.00
C ASP A 51 0.32 -6.66 11.72
N VAL A 52 -0.51 -5.80 12.31
CA VAL A 52 -1.96 -5.79 12.06
C VAL A 52 -2.28 -5.33 10.65
N TYR A 53 -1.62 -4.28 10.17
CA TYR A 53 -1.76 -3.81 8.79
C TYR A 53 -1.37 -4.88 7.77
N ASP A 54 -0.20 -5.51 7.96
CA ASP A 54 0.30 -6.54 7.06
C ASP A 54 -0.62 -7.77 7.06
N ALA A 55 -1.06 -8.20 8.24
CA ALA A 55 -1.98 -9.33 8.35
C ALA A 55 -3.32 -9.07 7.65
N ILE A 56 -3.85 -7.86 7.68
CA ILE A 56 -5.23 -7.56 7.28
C ILE A 56 -5.30 -6.92 5.89
N ILE A 57 -4.54 -5.86 5.63
CA ILE A 57 -4.61 -5.09 4.38
C ILE A 57 -3.58 -5.57 3.36
N GLN A 58 -2.31 -5.64 3.76
CA GLN A 58 -1.23 -6.02 2.84
C GLN A 58 -1.47 -7.44 2.28
N ASN A 59 -1.94 -8.37 3.10
CA ASN A 59 -2.27 -9.73 2.68
C ASN A 59 -3.68 -9.88 2.07
N SER A 60 -4.40 -8.78 1.85
CA SER A 60 -5.73 -8.77 1.23
C SER A 60 -6.77 -9.61 1.97
N ILE A 61 -6.68 -9.70 3.29
CA ILE A 61 -7.74 -10.30 4.12
C ILE A 61 -8.98 -9.40 4.07
N VAL A 62 -8.80 -8.10 4.23
CA VAL A 62 -9.82 -7.09 3.97
C VAL A 62 -9.77 -6.71 2.49
N ASP A 63 -10.92 -6.75 1.84
CA ASP A 63 -11.08 -6.33 0.46
C ASP A 63 -11.31 -4.83 0.38
N VAL A 64 -10.25 -4.10 0.13
CA VAL A 64 -10.32 -2.63 0.03
C VAL A 64 -11.16 -2.15 -1.15
N SER A 65 -11.38 -2.98 -2.19
CA SER A 65 -12.24 -2.64 -3.32
C SER A 65 -13.72 -2.55 -2.92
N HIS A 66 -14.10 -3.24 -1.84
CA HIS A 66 -15.46 -3.16 -1.30
C HIS A 66 -15.79 -1.80 -0.68
N PHE A 67 -14.78 -1.03 -0.24
CA PHE A 67 -14.99 0.23 0.48
C PHE A 67 -15.73 1.31 -0.32
N ASN A 68 -15.70 1.22 -1.66
CA ASN A 68 -16.39 2.16 -2.57
C ASN A 68 -17.71 1.60 -3.12
N THR A 69 -18.25 0.52 -2.57
CA THR A 69 -19.50 -0.05 -3.04
C THR A 69 -20.70 0.55 -2.30
N SER A 70 -21.90 0.37 -2.87
CA SER A 70 -23.15 0.78 -2.23
C SER A 70 -23.35 0.09 -0.87
N ASN A 71 -22.89 -1.16 -0.76
CA ASN A 71 -23.03 -2.01 0.43
C ASN A 71 -21.93 -1.82 1.48
N ALA A 72 -20.97 -0.91 1.22
CA ALA A 72 -19.92 -0.60 2.17
C ALA A 72 -20.48 0.01 3.45
N THR A 73 -19.89 -0.36 4.59
CA THR A 73 -20.25 0.20 5.90
C THR A 73 -19.85 1.68 6.01
N SER A 74 -20.35 2.35 7.03
CA SER A 74 -19.96 3.74 7.29
C SER A 74 -18.46 3.89 7.55
N LEU A 75 -17.85 2.90 8.23
CA LEU A 75 -16.40 2.88 8.48
C LEU A 75 -15.62 2.70 7.17
N GLU A 76 -15.99 1.73 6.35
CA GLU A 76 -15.36 1.48 5.05
C GLU A 76 -15.41 2.73 4.16
N LYS A 77 -16.58 3.37 4.06
CA LYS A 77 -16.75 4.62 3.32
C LYS A 77 -15.88 5.76 3.85
N SER A 78 -15.78 5.91 5.16
CA SER A 78 -14.92 6.92 5.79
C SER A 78 -13.44 6.69 5.49
N VAL A 79 -12.99 5.44 5.63
CA VAL A 79 -11.62 5.03 5.29
C VAL A 79 -11.33 5.25 3.81
N TYR A 80 -12.27 4.90 2.92
CA TYR A 80 -12.13 5.13 1.49
C TYR A 80 -12.02 6.62 1.12
N GLN A 81 -12.82 7.48 1.72
CA GLN A 81 -12.74 8.93 1.49
C GLN A 81 -11.38 9.49 1.89
N THR A 82 -10.84 9.02 3.01
CA THR A 82 -9.51 9.42 3.49
C THR A 82 -8.42 8.86 2.58
N PHE A 83 -8.54 7.60 2.17
CA PHE A 83 -7.66 6.95 1.20
C PHE A 83 -7.63 7.74 -0.13
N SER A 84 -8.78 8.08 -0.69
CA SER A 84 -8.87 8.79 -1.97
C SER A 84 -8.16 10.14 -1.93
N ARG A 85 -8.30 10.88 -0.82
CA ARG A 85 -7.58 12.16 -0.61
C ARG A 85 -6.07 11.92 -0.48
N THR A 86 -5.67 10.91 0.25
CA THR A 86 -4.26 10.54 0.44
C THR A 86 -3.63 10.09 -0.87
N LYS A 87 -4.33 9.25 -1.65
CA LYS A 87 -3.88 8.79 -2.98
C LYS A 87 -3.69 9.96 -3.95
N LYS A 88 -4.66 10.86 -4.02
CA LYS A 88 -4.52 12.09 -4.83
C LYS A 88 -3.28 12.91 -4.44
N SER A 89 -3.04 13.05 -3.13
CA SER A 89 -1.84 13.73 -2.63
C SER A 89 -0.56 12.98 -2.98
N ALA A 90 -0.56 11.63 -2.87
CA ALA A 90 0.58 10.78 -3.25
C ALA A 90 0.92 10.93 -4.74
N ILE A 91 -0.08 10.85 -5.63
CA ILE A 91 0.09 11.04 -7.07
C ILE A 91 0.65 12.44 -7.39
N ASN A 92 0.15 13.48 -6.72
CA ASN A 92 0.67 14.83 -6.91
C ASN A 92 2.13 14.98 -6.44
N ARG A 93 2.52 14.29 -5.36
CA ARG A 93 3.93 14.23 -4.92
C ARG A 93 4.79 13.53 -5.95
N VAL A 94 4.35 12.38 -6.45
CA VAL A 94 5.04 11.66 -7.53
C VAL A 94 5.23 12.55 -8.75
N LYS A 95 4.18 13.21 -9.24
CA LYS A 95 4.26 14.17 -10.36
C LYS A 95 5.26 15.30 -10.10
N LYS A 96 5.34 15.78 -8.87
CA LYS A 96 6.30 16.84 -8.49
C LYS A 96 7.75 16.34 -8.53
N GLU A 97 7.97 15.11 -8.05
CA GLU A 97 9.33 14.53 -8.02
C GLU A 97 9.77 14.01 -9.40
N LEU A 98 8.83 13.71 -10.30
CA LEU A 98 9.10 13.32 -11.71
C LEU A 98 9.10 14.53 -12.66
N ARG A 99 9.64 15.68 -12.24
CA ARG A 99 9.89 16.81 -13.13
C ARG A 99 11.30 16.71 -13.73
N VAL A 100 11.45 17.08 -15.00
CA VAL A 100 12.74 17.00 -15.75
C VAL A 100 13.91 17.58 -14.98
N ASN A 101 13.70 18.69 -14.28
CA ASN A 101 14.75 19.39 -13.54
C ASN A 101 14.86 19.02 -12.07
N ASN A 102 14.13 17.99 -11.60
CA ASN A 102 14.20 17.60 -10.20
C ASN A 102 15.50 16.82 -9.92
N LYS A 103 16.25 17.31 -8.94
CA LYS A 103 17.53 16.72 -8.51
C LYS A 103 17.47 16.10 -7.12
N LYS A 104 16.29 16.06 -6.49
CA LYS A 104 16.13 15.48 -5.14
C LYS A 104 16.31 13.98 -5.19
N ASN A 105 17.36 13.50 -4.56
CA ASN A 105 17.59 12.06 -4.37
C ASN A 105 16.82 11.51 -3.15
N GLY A 106 16.77 10.18 -2.99
CA GLY A 106 16.03 9.51 -1.93
C GLY A 106 16.32 10.03 -0.53
N LYS A 107 17.57 10.41 -0.22
CA LYS A 107 17.94 10.95 1.09
C LYS A 107 17.33 12.32 1.40
N GLN A 108 16.88 13.04 0.39
CA GLN A 108 16.25 14.38 0.50
C GLN A 108 14.74 14.33 0.49
N LEU A 109 14.19 13.13 0.34
CA LEU A 109 12.75 12.87 0.33
C LEU A 109 12.29 12.35 1.70
N SER A 110 10.97 12.42 1.94
CA SER A 110 10.39 11.65 3.04
C SER A 110 10.42 10.16 2.72
N GLU A 111 10.54 9.29 3.72
CA GLU A 111 10.51 7.83 3.59
C GLU A 111 9.31 7.36 2.73
N THR A 112 8.14 7.95 2.96
CA THR A 112 6.93 7.67 2.19
C THR A 112 7.06 8.02 0.70
N THR A 113 7.62 9.20 0.39
CA THR A 113 7.78 9.64 -1.02
C THR A 113 8.84 8.81 -1.72
N ASP A 114 9.94 8.54 -1.05
CA ASP A 114 10.99 7.66 -1.55
C ASP A 114 10.45 6.26 -1.84
N GLY A 115 9.68 5.69 -0.91
CA GLY A 115 9.02 4.40 -1.11
C GLY A 115 8.01 4.35 -2.27
N TYR A 116 7.39 5.47 -2.64
CA TYR A 116 6.57 5.56 -3.86
C TYR A 116 7.44 5.53 -5.11
N LEU A 117 8.56 6.24 -5.13
CA LEU A 117 9.46 6.27 -6.27
C LEU A 117 10.19 4.94 -6.47
N ASP A 118 10.59 4.26 -5.40
CA ASP A 118 11.13 2.90 -5.44
C ASP A 118 10.13 1.90 -6.02
N TYR A 119 8.87 2.03 -5.62
CA TYR A 119 7.79 1.23 -6.20
C TYR A 119 7.67 1.48 -7.71
N ILE A 120 7.64 2.76 -8.14
CA ILE A 120 7.54 3.15 -9.54
C ILE A 120 8.74 2.60 -10.33
N PHE A 121 9.95 2.73 -9.81
CA PHE A 121 11.13 2.15 -10.46
C PHE A 121 11.02 0.64 -10.66
N SER A 122 10.51 -0.08 -9.65
CA SER A 122 10.27 -1.52 -9.73
C SER A 122 9.15 -1.86 -10.73
N MET A 123 8.08 -1.08 -10.75
CA MET A 123 6.96 -1.20 -11.70
C MET A 123 7.44 -1.01 -13.15
N LEU A 124 8.22 0.02 -13.42
CA LEU A 124 8.77 0.28 -14.75
C LEU A 124 9.64 -0.87 -15.27
N LYS A 125 10.38 -1.54 -14.38
CA LYS A 125 11.12 -2.77 -14.74
C LYS A 125 10.19 -3.96 -15.00
N THR A 126 9.18 -4.13 -14.16
CA THR A 126 8.20 -5.23 -14.28
C THR A 126 7.38 -5.11 -15.57
N ASN A 127 6.97 -3.90 -15.92
CA ASN A 127 6.20 -3.59 -17.14
C ASN A 127 7.11 -3.48 -18.39
N GLN A 128 8.41 -3.77 -18.25
CA GLN A 128 9.40 -3.71 -19.33
C GLN A 128 9.49 -2.34 -20.01
N ILE A 129 9.08 -1.27 -19.33
CA ILE A 129 9.32 0.10 -19.75
C ILE A 129 10.80 0.44 -19.59
N LEU A 130 11.40 0.08 -18.45
CA LEU A 130 12.85 0.02 -18.32
C LEU A 130 13.33 -1.32 -18.87
N ASN A 131 14.02 -1.26 -20.00
CA ASN A 131 14.56 -2.43 -20.68
C ASN A 131 15.79 -2.96 -19.93
N THR A 132 15.56 -3.98 -19.09
CA THR A 132 16.62 -4.58 -18.25
C THR A 132 17.72 -5.26 -19.07
N SER A 133 17.49 -5.58 -20.36
CA SER A 133 18.51 -6.18 -21.22
C SER A 133 19.46 -5.14 -21.82
N THR A 134 19.03 -3.90 -22.00
CA THR A 134 19.85 -2.78 -22.51
C THR A 134 20.40 -1.90 -21.40
N MET A 135 19.76 -1.92 -20.22
CA MET A 135 20.17 -1.15 -19.06
C MET A 135 21.42 -1.76 -18.41
N ASP A 136 22.55 -1.10 -18.56
CA ASP A 136 23.79 -1.53 -17.93
C ASP A 136 23.76 -1.22 -16.43
N THR A 137 23.68 -2.27 -15.62
CA THR A 137 23.70 -2.15 -14.15
C THR A 137 25.07 -1.75 -13.58
N THR A 138 26.13 -1.79 -14.42
CA THR A 138 27.47 -1.29 -14.05
C THR A 138 27.64 0.19 -14.39
N ASP A 139 26.68 0.78 -15.11
CA ASP A 139 26.72 2.19 -15.49
C ASP A 139 26.79 3.12 -14.27
N THR A 140 27.57 4.18 -14.43
CA THR A 140 27.80 5.17 -13.37
C THR A 140 26.51 5.86 -12.90
N MET A 141 25.55 6.16 -13.81
CA MET A 141 24.30 6.82 -13.44
C MET A 141 23.35 5.85 -12.75
N TYR A 142 23.30 4.59 -13.19
CA TYR A 142 22.56 3.55 -12.47
C TYR A 142 23.10 3.39 -11.04
N ASN A 143 24.41 3.26 -10.90
CA ASN A 143 25.05 3.15 -9.58
C ASN A 143 24.84 4.38 -8.70
N LYS A 144 24.83 5.60 -9.29
CA LYS A 144 24.47 6.81 -8.53
C LYS A 144 23.04 6.77 -8.01
N TYR A 145 22.08 6.27 -8.81
CA TYR A 145 20.69 6.15 -8.38
C TYR A 145 20.53 5.14 -7.24
N VAL A 146 21.05 3.92 -7.42
CA VAL A 146 20.97 2.86 -6.39
C VAL A 146 21.62 3.30 -5.07
N ASN A 147 22.67 4.13 -5.13
CA ASN A 147 23.32 4.70 -3.96
C ASN A 147 22.69 6.01 -3.46
N ASN A 148 21.49 6.35 -3.92
CA ASN A 148 20.77 7.57 -3.52
C ASN A 148 21.58 8.87 -3.72
N LYS A 149 22.31 8.99 -4.84
CA LYS A 149 23.08 10.19 -5.20
C LYS A 149 22.38 11.05 -6.25
N ILE A 150 21.44 10.50 -6.98
CA ILE A 150 20.64 11.20 -7.98
C ILE A 150 19.15 10.86 -7.81
N SER A 151 18.27 11.67 -8.41
CA SER A 151 16.82 11.43 -8.42
C SER A 151 16.43 10.36 -9.45
N LEU A 152 15.25 9.75 -9.27
CA LEU A 152 14.64 8.89 -10.29
C LEU A 152 14.45 9.66 -11.61
N SER A 153 14.02 10.93 -11.55
CA SER A 153 13.88 11.78 -12.73
C SER A 153 15.18 11.88 -13.53
N GLN A 154 16.32 12.11 -12.85
CA GLN A 154 17.62 12.18 -13.52
C GLN A 154 18.02 10.84 -14.17
N LEU A 155 17.73 9.73 -13.50
CA LEU A 155 17.97 8.40 -14.07
C LEU A 155 17.11 8.16 -15.30
N LEU A 156 15.82 8.49 -15.27
CA LEU A 156 14.89 8.29 -16.38
C LEU A 156 15.26 9.17 -17.59
N VAL A 157 15.62 10.44 -17.37
CA VAL A 157 16.11 11.33 -18.45
C VAL A 157 17.40 10.77 -19.08
N TYR A 158 18.31 10.25 -18.27
CA TYR A 158 19.51 9.58 -18.74
C TYR A 158 19.17 8.31 -19.54
N GLY A 159 18.24 7.49 -19.01
CA GLY A 159 17.80 6.26 -19.66
C GLY A 159 17.14 6.48 -21.02
N ILE A 160 16.38 7.57 -21.20
CA ILE A 160 15.81 7.95 -22.51
C ILE A 160 16.94 8.19 -23.53
N LYS A 161 17.99 8.92 -23.13
CA LYS A 161 19.14 9.25 -24.01
C LYS A 161 20.01 8.04 -24.34
N ASN A 162 19.97 6.99 -23.51
CA ASN A 162 20.81 5.79 -23.65
C ASN A 162 20.00 4.54 -24.04
N ASN A 163 18.80 4.71 -24.57
CA ASN A 163 17.93 3.63 -25.07
C ASN A 163 17.58 2.58 -23.97
N TRP A 164 17.51 3.00 -22.72
CA TRP A 164 17.03 2.14 -21.62
C TRP A 164 15.52 2.10 -21.52
N ILE A 165 14.83 3.03 -22.17
CA ILE A 165 13.37 3.10 -22.20
C ILE A 165 12.86 2.40 -23.44
N ASN A 166 11.96 1.44 -23.26
CA ASN A 166 11.25 0.77 -24.33
C ASN A 166 10.08 1.65 -24.80
N LEU A 167 10.25 2.28 -25.95
CA LEU A 167 9.24 3.20 -26.50
C LEU A 167 8.02 2.47 -27.04
N ASP A 168 8.17 1.23 -27.50
CA ASP A 168 7.05 0.42 -27.99
C ASP A 168 6.05 0.12 -26.86
N ASN A 169 6.55 -0.15 -25.67
CA ASN A 169 5.71 -0.40 -24.49
C ASN A 169 5.10 0.89 -23.91
N LEU A 170 5.55 2.07 -24.36
CA LEU A 170 4.93 3.36 -24.02
C LEU A 170 3.86 3.78 -25.02
N GLU A 171 3.54 2.93 -26.02
CA GLU A 171 2.60 3.23 -27.10
C GLU A 171 2.89 4.58 -27.80
N ILE A 172 4.17 4.91 -27.94
CA ILE A 172 4.61 6.12 -28.65
C ILE A 172 4.60 5.82 -30.15
N ASP A 173 3.86 6.62 -30.88
CA ASP A 173 3.81 6.53 -32.35
C ASP A 173 5.17 6.88 -33.01
N ASN A 174 5.29 6.62 -34.33
CA ASN A 174 6.53 6.80 -35.07
C ASN A 174 6.88 8.29 -35.39
N ASN A 175 6.30 9.24 -34.66
CA ASN A 175 6.64 10.65 -34.80
C ASN A 175 7.98 10.97 -34.14
N TYR A 176 8.60 12.05 -34.56
CA TYR A 176 9.81 12.56 -33.91
C TYR A 176 9.45 13.24 -32.58
N TYR A 177 10.01 12.76 -31.50
CA TYR A 177 9.86 13.34 -30.15
C TYR A 177 11.23 13.75 -29.60
N SER A 178 11.28 14.90 -28.97
CA SER A 178 12.43 15.29 -28.14
C SER A 178 12.50 14.41 -26.88
N SER A 179 13.67 14.32 -26.28
CA SER A 179 13.83 13.58 -25.01
C SER A 179 12.93 14.12 -23.90
N GLU A 180 12.58 15.39 -23.94
CA GLU A 180 11.66 16.00 -22.95
C GLU A 180 10.22 15.56 -23.20
N GLU A 181 9.77 15.50 -24.44
CA GLU A 181 8.42 15.00 -24.79
C GLU A 181 8.27 13.52 -24.44
N VAL A 182 9.30 12.70 -24.74
CA VAL A 182 9.33 11.29 -24.30
C VAL A 182 9.25 11.19 -22.78
N PHE A 183 9.98 12.03 -22.06
CA PHE A 183 9.91 12.05 -20.59
C PHE A 183 8.51 12.42 -20.08
N GLN A 184 7.83 13.38 -20.69
CA GLN A 184 6.45 13.75 -20.31
C GLN A 184 5.47 12.60 -20.57
N LYS A 185 5.60 11.89 -21.71
CA LYS A 185 4.81 10.70 -22.00
C LYS A 185 5.06 9.59 -20.97
N LEU A 186 6.31 9.35 -20.58
CA LEU A 186 6.68 8.41 -19.53
C LEU A 186 6.05 8.80 -18.18
N VAL A 187 6.06 10.08 -17.83
CA VAL A 187 5.41 10.56 -16.60
C VAL A 187 3.90 10.36 -16.66
N SER A 188 3.26 10.61 -17.80
CA SER A 188 1.82 10.34 -17.98
C SER A 188 1.54 8.85 -17.81
N TYR A 189 2.28 7.98 -18.48
CA TYR A 189 2.18 6.53 -18.32
C TYR A 189 2.28 6.11 -16.84
N ILE A 190 3.31 6.59 -16.11
CA ILE A 190 3.49 6.28 -14.69
C ILE A 190 2.25 6.68 -13.88
N VAL A 191 1.71 7.85 -14.14
CA VAL A 191 0.56 8.38 -13.40
C VAL A 191 -0.69 7.55 -13.66
N ASP A 192 -0.92 7.18 -14.93
CA ASP A 192 -2.08 6.38 -15.32
C ASP A 192 -1.98 4.97 -14.72
N GLU A 193 -0.81 4.34 -14.76
CA GLU A 193 -0.58 3.03 -14.14
C GLU A 193 -0.84 3.03 -12.64
N ILE A 194 -0.26 3.97 -11.88
CA ILE A 194 -0.43 4.01 -10.43
C ILE A 194 -1.85 4.40 -10.00
N GLN A 195 -2.65 4.94 -10.91
CA GLN A 195 -4.02 5.33 -10.61
C GLN A 195 -4.92 4.13 -10.35
N ASP A 196 -4.72 3.01 -11.06
CA ASP A 196 -5.53 1.81 -10.96
C ASP A 196 -4.76 0.60 -10.37
N ASP A 197 -3.54 0.83 -9.89
CA ASP A 197 -2.68 -0.21 -9.35
C ASP A 197 -2.97 -0.51 -7.88
N SER A 198 -3.48 -1.71 -7.63
CA SER A 198 -3.77 -2.22 -6.28
C SER A 198 -2.53 -2.34 -5.38
N LYS A 199 -1.34 -2.53 -5.94
CA LYS A 199 -0.09 -2.58 -5.17
C LYS A 199 0.33 -1.18 -4.73
N PHE A 200 0.14 -0.18 -5.59
CA PHE A 200 0.34 1.21 -5.22
C PHE A 200 -0.67 1.64 -4.14
N ASP A 201 -1.93 1.21 -4.26
CA ASP A 201 -2.95 1.45 -3.25
C ASP A 201 -2.53 0.94 -1.87
N LYS A 202 -1.93 -0.25 -1.80
CA LYS A 202 -1.38 -0.78 -0.55
C LYS A 202 -0.26 0.10 0.02
N LYS A 203 0.60 0.66 -0.83
CA LYS A 203 1.60 1.65 -0.38
C LYS A 203 0.96 2.91 0.19
N VAL A 204 -0.14 3.38 -0.42
CA VAL A 204 -0.91 4.51 0.09
C VAL A 204 -1.56 4.19 1.44
N TYR A 205 -2.20 3.03 1.59
CA TYR A 205 -2.73 2.58 2.89
C TYR A 205 -1.64 2.48 3.95
N HIS A 206 -0.46 1.95 3.60
CA HIS A 206 0.68 1.91 4.52
C HIS A 206 1.08 3.32 4.98
N SER A 207 1.11 4.29 4.09
CA SER A 207 1.41 5.68 4.45
C SER A 207 0.36 6.32 5.35
N MET A 208 -0.90 5.86 5.27
CA MET A 208 -1.96 6.29 6.20
C MET A 208 -1.72 5.74 7.60
N VAL A 209 -1.18 4.53 7.71
CA VAL A 209 -0.73 3.96 9.00
C VAL A 209 0.47 4.72 9.54
N ASP A 210 1.48 5.01 8.71
CA ASP A 210 2.67 5.76 9.09
C ASP A 210 2.34 7.15 9.65
N SER A 211 1.37 7.81 9.04
CA SER A 211 0.92 9.15 9.44
C SER A 211 -0.11 9.15 10.58
N GLY A 212 -0.54 7.96 11.05
CA GLY A 212 -1.57 7.82 12.07
C GLY A 212 -2.99 8.19 11.59
N VAL A 213 -3.18 8.39 10.29
CA VAL A 213 -4.49 8.74 9.69
C VAL A 213 -5.40 7.51 9.63
N LEU A 214 -4.84 6.32 9.49
CA LEU A 214 -5.53 5.04 9.65
C LEU A 214 -5.04 4.39 10.94
N SER A 215 -5.92 4.33 11.94
CA SER A 215 -5.60 3.77 13.24
C SER A 215 -5.70 2.25 13.28
N GLY A 216 -4.95 1.61 14.18
CA GLY A 216 -5.03 0.16 14.39
C GLY A 216 -6.43 -0.30 14.79
N ARG A 217 -7.20 0.53 15.48
CA ARG A 217 -8.60 0.24 15.82
C ARG A 217 -9.48 0.16 14.57
N GLU A 218 -9.33 1.10 13.64
CA GLU A 218 -10.08 1.09 12.38
C GLU A 218 -9.73 -0.14 11.55
N ILE A 219 -8.45 -0.50 11.46
CA ILE A 219 -8.01 -1.70 10.74
C ILE A 219 -8.65 -2.97 11.32
N CYS A 220 -8.66 -3.12 12.65
CA CYS A 220 -9.31 -4.26 13.33
C CYS A 220 -10.81 -4.27 13.07
N LEU A 221 -11.49 -3.12 13.14
CA LEU A 221 -12.93 -3.04 12.90
C LEU A 221 -13.31 -3.35 11.44
N LEU A 222 -12.48 -2.94 10.47
CA LEU A 222 -12.67 -3.30 9.05
C LEU A 222 -12.70 -4.81 8.85
N LEU A 223 -11.88 -5.57 9.58
CA LEU A 223 -11.87 -7.03 9.52
C LEU A 223 -13.25 -7.61 9.89
N TYR A 224 -13.86 -7.11 10.94
CA TYR A 224 -15.15 -7.60 11.41
C TYR A 224 -16.31 -7.15 10.52
N ASP A 225 -16.26 -5.95 9.98
CA ASP A 225 -17.29 -5.42 9.08
C ASP A 225 -17.44 -6.29 7.83
N GLN A 226 -16.35 -6.78 7.26
CA GLN A 226 -16.39 -7.55 6.01
C GLN A 226 -16.73 -9.02 6.16
N LYS A 227 -16.77 -9.57 7.38
CA LYS A 227 -16.97 -11.00 7.61
C LYS A 227 -16.04 -11.88 6.76
N VAL A 228 -14.78 -11.53 6.75
CA VAL A 228 -13.71 -12.04 5.85
C VAL A 228 -13.64 -13.58 5.82
N LEU A 229 -14.01 -14.24 6.90
CA LEU A 229 -14.01 -15.71 7.00
C LEU A 229 -14.95 -16.39 5.99
N LYS A 230 -15.85 -15.67 5.34
CA LYS A 230 -16.74 -16.19 4.28
C LYS A 230 -16.16 -16.12 2.88
N LYS A 231 -15.05 -15.43 2.67
CA LYS A 231 -14.40 -15.29 1.36
C LYS A 231 -13.54 -16.52 1.01
N LYS A 232 -13.30 -16.72 -0.30
CA LYS A 232 -12.30 -17.69 -0.79
C LYS A 232 -10.90 -17.14 -0.49
N THR A 233 -10.37 -17.48 0.67
CA THR A 233 -9.04 -17.10 1.11
C THR A 233 -8.10 -18.30 1.12
N SER A 234 -6.80 -18.08 0.97
CA SER A 234 -5.80 -19.13 1.13
C SER A 234 -5.78 -19.66 2.57
N THR A 235 -5.23 -20.84 2.78
CA THR A 235 -5.07 -21.41 4.13
C THR A 235 -4.28 -20.47 5.04
N TYR A 236 -3.23 -19.84 4.50
CA TYR A 236 -2.42 -18.86 5.23
C TYR A 236 -3.23 -17.62 5.64
N GLN A 237 -4.02 -17.06 4.72
CA GLN A 237 -4.90 -15.93 5.01
C GLN A 237 -5.96 -16.29 6.06
N LYS A 238 -6.53 -17.51 6.00
CA LYS A 238 -7.48 -17.99 7.02
C LYS A 238 -6.84 -18.10 8.39
N LEU A 239 -5.60 -18.61 8.46
CA LEU A 239 -4.84 -18.68 9.71
C LEU A 239 -4.56 -17.30 10.27
N GLN A 240 -4.11 -16.35 9.45
CA GLN A 240 -3.87 -14.97 9.89
C GLN A 240 -5.16 -14.29 10.38
N ALA A 241 -6.27 -14.43 9.63
CA ALA A 241 -7.56 -13.92 10.07
C ALA A 241 -8.03 -14.59 11.37
N GLY A 242 -7.78 -15.89 11.53
CA GLY A 242 -8.06 -16.66 12.75
C GLY A 242 -7.30 -16.15 13.97
N MET A 243 -6.07 -15.69 13.80
CA MET A 243 -5.25 -15.14 14.90
C MET A 243 -5.80 -13.82 15.45
N ILE A 244 -6.61 -13.10 14.69
CA ILE A 244 -7.18 -11.79 15.05
C ILE A 244 -8.70 -11.85 15.23
N SER A 245 -9.31 -12.98 14.87
CA SER A 245 -10.76 -13.19 14.97
C SER A 245 -11.20 -13.56 16.39
N PRO A 246 -12.44 -13.18 16.78
CA PRO A 246 -13.04 -13.63 18.03
C PRO A 246 -13.12 -15.15 18.19
N TYR A 247 -13.02 -15.91 17.10
CA TYR A 247 -13.06 -17.37 17.13
C TYR A 247 -11.73 -18.04 17.49
N SER A 248 -10.67 -17.28 17.68
CA SER A 248 -9.34 -17.80 18.05
C SER A 248 -9.05 -17.74 19.56
N PHE A 249 -10.04 -17.38 20.38
CA PHE A 249 -9.94 -17.31 21.84
C PHE A 249 -10.93 -18.24 22.53
#